data_a041a51e277ca8ed3c177501fe1d39ff
#
_entry.id   a041a51e277ca8ed3c177501fe1d39ff
#
_cell.length_a   1.000
_cell.length_b   1.000
_cell.length_c   1.000
_cell.angle_alpha   90.00
_cell.angle_beta   90.00
_cell.angle_gamma   90.00
#
_symmetry.space_group_name_H-M   'P 1'
#
loop_
_entity.id
_entity.type
_entity.pdbx_description
1 polymer ?
#
loop_
_entity_poly.entity_id
_entity_poly.type
_entity_poly.pdbx_seq_one_letter_code
_entity_poly.pdbx_strand_id
1 'polypeptide(L)'
;KQLGTNCRNLPQVHTIVRIMRMICEIVCPGVLLLGEVVMEPEKVVPYFGSVEKPECHMLYNVTTMATTWHTVATRDVSLLKKQLDIVNRLPKDYVFLNYLRCHDDIGWGLDFATLQQEGIQERAHKQYLNDYFRGYAGYSNSRGVLYNEDPVTGDARFCGTTASMCGIEKASYQHDKEALEKAIRMDVMLHAYMFMQSGIPVLYSGDEIGQLNDYAYRDDP
;
A
#
# COMPACT_ATOMS: atom_id res chain seq x y z
N LYS A 1 6.81 19.83 -14.48
CA LYS A 1 6.53 18.59 -15.24
C LYS A 1 7.40 18.56 -16.49
N GLN A 2 7.91 17.39 -16.84
CA GLN A 2 8.62 17.16 -18.09
C GLN A 2 7.74 16.30 -19.00
N LEU A 3 7.47 16.79 -20.20
CA LEU A 3 6.65 16.06 -21.19
C LEU A 3 7.29 14.70 -21.54
N GLY A 4 6.47 13.67 -21.70
CA GLY A 4 6.92 12.32 -22.04
C GLY A 4 7.52 11.53 -20.86
N THR A 5 7.42 12.05 -19.63
CA THR A 5 7.85 11.35 -18.41
C THR A 5 6.75 11.30 -17.36
N ASN A 6 6.87 10.36 -16.42
CA ASN A 6 6.02 10.32 -15.22
C ASN A 6 6.51 11.27 -14.10
N CYS A 7 7.55 12.08 -14.37
CA CYS A 7 8.18 13.01 -13.44
C CYS A 7 8.79 12.38 -12.16
N ARG A 8 8.98 11.07 -12.11
CA ARG A 8 9.63 10.38 -10.99
C ARG A 8 11.14 10.29 -11.21
N ASN A 9 11.92 10.40 -10.13
CA ASN A 9 13.40 10.32 -10.15
C ASN A 9 14.11 11.28 -11.14
N LEU A 10 13.46 12.38 -11.51
CA LEU A 10 14.12 13.41 -12.29
C LEU A 10 15.07 14.24 -11.39
N PRO A 11 16.26 14.66 -11.89
CA PRO A 11 17.19 15.47 -11.10
C PRO A 11 16.57 16.72 -10.49
N GLN A 12 15.63 17.35 -11.21
CA GLN A 12 14.92 18.54 -10.74
C GLN A 12 13.98 18.24 -9.56
N VAL A 13 13.36 17.05 -9.52
CA VAL A 13 12.51 16.63 -8.40
C VAL A 13 13.35 16.51 -7.12
N HIS A 14 14.48 15.83 -7.21
CA HIS A 14 15.42 15.71 -6.09
C HIS A 14 15.93 17.06 -5.63
N THR A 15 16.23 17.99 -6.55
CA THR A 15 16.61 19.36 -6.18
C THR A 15 15.51 20.07 -5.40
N ILE A 16 14.25 19.96 -5.82
CA ILE A 16 13.12 20.59 -5.14
C ILE A 16 12.93 19.98 -3.75
N VAL A 17 12.98 18.66 -3.62
CA VAL A 17 12.84 17.99 -2.30
C VAL A 17 13.94 18.41 -1.33
N ARG A 18 15.20 18.53 -1.81
CA ARG A 18 16.32 19.08 -1.00
C ARG A 18 16.06 20.51 -0.54
N ILE A 19 15.55 21.36 -1.42
CA ILE A 19 15.22 22.75 -1.06
C ILE A 19 14.15 22.75 0.03
N MET A 20 13.09 21.94 -0.13
CA MET A 20 12.04 21.81 0.90
C MET A 20 12.63 21.31 2.22
N ARG A 21 13.52 20.31 2.20
CA ARG A 21 14.20 19.81 3.38
C ARG A 21 15.01 20.91 4.08
N MET A 22 15.83 21.65 3.34
CA MET A 22 16.66 22.73 3.88
C MET A 22 15.81 23.85 4.47
N ILE A 23 14.72 24.24 3.83
CA ILE A 23 13.80 25.24 4.35
C ILE A 23 13.21 24.78 5.68
N CYS A 24 12.71 23.54 5.74
CA CYS A 24 12.13 22.97 6.97
C CYS A 24 13.16 22.95 8.11
N GLU A 25 14.40 22.56 7.85
CA GLU A 25 15.45 22.53 8.86
C GLU A 25 15.78 23.92 9.44
N ILE A 26 15.67 24.99 8.63
CA ILE A 26 15.93 26.35 9.06
C ILE A 26 14.71 26.96 9.78
N VAL A 27 13.52 26.79 9.21
CA VAL A 27 12.33 27.52 9.68
C VAL A 27 11.56 26.75 10.75
N CYS A 28 11.54 25.41 10.64
CA CYS A 28 10.80 24.52 11.52
C CYS A 28 11.59 23.23 11.77
N PRO A 29 12.67 23.24 12.57
CA PRO A 29 13.60 22.14 12.69
C PRO A 29 13.04 20.87 13.35
N GLY A 30 11.77 20.79 13.65
CA GLY A 30 11.08 19.58 14.14
C GLY A 30 10.17 18.94 13.11
N VAL A 31 10.04 19.51 11.90
CA VAL A 31 9.18 18.97 10.84
C VAL A 31 9.84 17.80 10.14
N LEU A 32 9.09 16.71 9.99
CA LEU A 32 9.51 15.55 9.23
C LEU A 32 8.89 15.60 7.83
N LEU A 33 9.71 15.42 6.79
CA LEU A 33 9.24 15.25 5.42
C LEU A 33 8.96 13.78 5.16
N LEU A 34 7.71 13.45 4.87
CA LEU A 34 7.26 12.13 4.43
C LEU A 34 7.05 12.16 2.92
N GLY A 35 7.84 11.37 2.19
CA GLY A 35 7.72 11.26 0.74
C GLY A 35 6.70 10.20 0.35
N GLU A 36 5.77 10.58 -0.53
CA GLU A 36 4.78 9.67 -1.11
C GLU A 36 5.12 9.40 -2.56
N VAL A 37 5.85 8.32 -2.78
CA VAL A 37 6.33 7.90 -4.10
C VAL A 37 5.99 6.44 -4.32
N VAL A 38 5.04 6.19 -5.21
CA VAL A 38 4.59 4.83 -5.55
C VAL A 38 5.58 4.20 -6.54
N MET A 39 6.58 3.51 -6.01
CA MET A 39 7.60 2.77 -6.75
C MET A 39 8.11 1.62 -5.88
N GLU A 40 8.82 0.67 -6.50
CA GLU A 40 9.48 -0.42 -5.80
C GLU A 40 10.53 0.12 -4.80
N PRO A 41 10.79 -0.55 -3.67
CA PRO A 41 11.65 -0.06 -2.61
C PRO A 41 13.04 0.42 -3.09
N GLU A 42 13.67 -0.30 -4.00
CA GLU A 42 14.99 0.10 -4.53
C GLU A 42 14.92 1.40 -5.35
N LYS A 43 13.80 1.66 -6.02
CA LYS A 43 13.61 2.85 -6.86
C LYS A 43 13.21 4.08 -6.04
N VAL A 44 12.66 3.92 -4.83
CA VAL A 44 12.32 5.05 -3.96
C VAL A 44 13.51 5.52 -3.10
N VAL A 45 14.50 4.66 -2.89
CA VAL A 45 15.70 4.98 -2.09
C VAL A 45 16.32 6.35 -2.40
N PRO A 46 16.46 6.79 -3.66
CA PRO A 46 17.02 8.11 -3.95
C PRO A 46 16.29 9.29 -3.28
N TYR A 47 15.02 9.13 -2.90
CA TYR A 47 14.25 10.17 -2.20
C TYR A 47 14.60 10.33 -0.70
N PHE A 48 15.42 9.44 -0.14
CA PHE A 48 16.08 9.69 1.15
C PHE A 48 17.25 10.66 1.01
N GLY A 49 17.83 10.73 -0.20
CA GLY A 49 19.05 11.49 -0.47
C GLY A 49 20.31 10.83 0.07
N SER A 50 21.28 11.62 0.44
CA SER A 50 22.51 11.20 1.10
C SER A 50 22.77 12.05 2.36
N VAL A 51 23.80 11.69 3.12
CA VAL A 51 24.20 12.48 4.31
C VAL A 51 24.52 13.93 3.95
N GLU A 52 25.20 14.16 2.81
CA GLU A 52 25.53 15.52 2.37
C GLU A 52 24.37 16.23 1.64
N LYS A 53 23.42 15.47 1.13
CA LYS A 53 22.28 15.98 0.36
C LYS A 53 21.00 15.27 0.81
N PRO A 54 20.53 15.50 2.04
CA PRO A 54 19.34 14.84 2.56
C PRO A 54 18.08 15.32 1.85
N GLU A 55 17.13 14.40 1.66
CA GLU A 55 15.82 14.65 1.08
C GLU A 55 14.70 14.30 2.09
N CYS A 56 13.88 13.29 1.83
CA CYS A 56 12.82 12.92 2.77
C CYS A 56 13.41 12.25 4.04
N HIS A 57 12.75 12.45 5.17
CA HIS A 57 13.05 11.75 6.41
C HIS A 57 12.51 10.32 6.41
N MET A 58 11.34 10.16 5.78
CA MET A 58 10.58 8.91 5.72
C MET A 58 9.94 8.77 4.35
N LEU A 59 9.66 7.54 3.97
CA LEU A 59 8.90 7.22 2.74
C LEU A 59 7.80 6.22 3.06
N TYR A 60 6.68 6.31 2.32
CA TYR A 60 5.64 5.28 2.36
C TYR A 60 6.14 3.96 1.79
N ASN A 61 5.88 2.86 2.48
CA ASN A 61 6.21 1.50 2.03
C ASN A 61 5.08 0.93 1.16
N VAL A 62 4.80 1.60 0.05
CA VAL A 62 3.63 1.33 -0.81
C VAL A 62 3.69 -0.08 -1.42
N THR A 63 4.84 -0.48 -1.93
CA THR A 63 4.97 -1.78 -2.60
C THR A 63 4.81 -2.93 -1.61
N THR A 64 5.34 -2.80 -0.39
CA THR A 64 5.14 -3.82 0.65
C THR A 64 3.67 -3.90 1.08
N MET A 65 2.98 -2.76 1.20
CA MET A 65 1.54 -2.72 1.48
C MET A 65 0.75 -3.45 0.39
N ALA A 66 0.95 -3.10 -0.87
CA ALA A 66 0.27 -3.73 -2.00
C ALA A 66 0.59 -5.23 -2.10
N THR A 67 1.86 -5.61 -1.83
CA THR A 67 2.30 -7.01 -1.84
C THR A 67 1.70 -7.81 -0.68
N THR A 68 1.44 -7.18 0.47
CA THR A 68 0.72 -7.83 1.58
C THR A 68 -0.69 -8.23 1.14
N TRP A 69 -1.43 -7.32 0.52
CA TRP A 69 -2.76 -7.64 0.00
C TRP A 69 -2.73 -8.65 -1.16
N HIS A 70 -1.72 -8.57 -2.04
CA HIS A 70 -1.46 -9.59 -3.04
C HIS A 70 -1.31 -10.97 -2.39
N THR A 71 -0.53 -11.07 -1.32
CA THR A 71 -0.32 -12.33 -0.57
C THR A 71 -1.62 -12.86 0.00
N VAL A 72 -2.48 -12.00 0.52
CA VAL A 72 -3.82 -12.37 0.99
C VAL A 72 -4.67 -12.98 -0.14
N ALA A 73 -4.68 -12.35 -1.31
CA ALA A 73 -5.50 -12.79 -2.44
C ALA A 73 -4.97 -14.09 -3.06
N THR A 74 -3.66 -14.21 -3.24
CA THR A 74 -3.03 -15.36 -3.91
C THR A 74 -2.72 -16.52 -2.97
N ARG A 75 -2.60 -16.27 -1.67
CA ARG A 75 -2.10 -17.20 -0.65
C ARG A 75 -0.65 -17.65 -0.92
N ASP A 76 0.12 -16.81 -1.63
CA ASP A 76 1.51 -17.01 -1.94
C ASP A 76 2.36 -15.89 -1.34
N VAL A 77 3.31 -16.27 -0.47
CA VAL A 77 4.20 -15.35 0.23
C VAL A 77 5.49 -15.03 -0.52
N SER A 78 5.72 -15.64 -1.68
CA SER A 78 7.01 -15.58 -2.39
C SER A 78 7.41 -14.14 -2.74
N LEU A 79 6.47 -13.36 -3.31
CA LEU A 79 6.72 -11.97 -3.66
C LEU A 79 6.93 -11.11 -2.40
N LEU A 80 6.13 -11.32 -1.35
CA LEU A 80 6.26 -10.59 -0.09
C LEU A 80 7.62 -10.84 0.56
N LYS A 81 8.08 -12.10 0.56
CA LYS A 81 9.39 -12.45 1.09
C LYS A 81 10.51 -11.73 0.33
N LYS A 82 10.46 -11.71 -1.00
CA LYS A 82 11.42 -10.96 -1.82
C LYS A 82 11.43 -9.47 -1.46
N GLN A 83 10.25 -8.85 -1.32
CA GLN A 83 10.12 -7.44 -0.95
C GLN A 83 10.70 -7.14 0.43
N LEU A 84 10.41 -7.98 1.42
CA LEU A 84 10.95 -7.84 2.77
C LEU A 84 12.48 -8.03 2.79
N ASP A 85 13.01 -8.97 2.01
CA ASP A 85 14.46 -9.16 1.87
C ASP A 85 15.15 -7.94 1.29
N ILE A 86 14.52 -7.23 0.32
CA ILE A 86 15.04 -5.97 -0.22
C ILE A 86 15.03 -4.89 0.86
N VAL A 87 13.89 -4.64 1.49
CA VAL A 87 13.74 -3.60 2.51
C VAL A 87 14.69 -3.84 3.70
N ASN A 88 14.85 -5.09 4.14
CA ASN A 88 15.70 -5.43 5.27
C ASN A 88 17.20 -5.27 5.00
N ARG A 89 17.62 -5.24 3.73
CA ARG A 89 19.03 -4.97 3.34
C ARG A 89 19.36 -3.49 3.24
N LEU A 90 18.33 -2.62 3.20
CA LEU A 90 18.55 -1.18 3.15
C LEU A 90 19.18 -0.65 4.47
N PRO A 91 19.91 0.47 4.42
CA PRO A 91 20.44 1.11 5.62
C PRO A 91 19.34 1.39 6.66
N LYS A 92 19.67 1.23 7.93
CA LYS A 92 18.70 1.42 9.03
C LYS A 92 18.19 2.85 9.18
N ASP A 93 18.92 3.81 8.62
CA ASP A 93 18.53 5.22 8.59
C ASP A 93 17.43 5.52 7.56
N TYR A 94 17.14 4.57 6.66
CA TYR A 94 16.05 4.69 5.70
C TYR A 94 14.75 4.21 6.35
N VAL A 95 13.98 5.17 6.88
CA VAL A 95 12.77 4.88 7.65
C VAL A 95 11.56 4.82 6.74
N PHE A 96 10.91 3.67 6.72
CA PHE A 96 9.64 3.48 6.01
C PHE A 96 8.45 3.62 6.95
N LEU A 97 7.37 4.20 6.41
CA LEU A 97 6.05 4.20 7.02
C LEU A 97 5.33 2.93 6.56
N ASN A 98 5.07 2.01 7.49
CA ASN A 98 4.41 0.74 7.22
C ASN A 98 2.92 0.84 7.55
N TYR A 99 2.06 0.36 6.67
CA TYR A 99 0.62 0.48 6.79
C TYR A 99 -0.10 -0.61 5.98
N LEU A 100 -1.35 -0.87 6.31
CA LEU A 100 -2.23 -1.75 5.52
C LEU A 100 -3.13 -0.95 4.58
N ARG A 101 -3.58 0.22 5.01
CA ARG A 101 -4.25 1.25 4.22
C ARG A 101 -3.93 2.63 4.78
N CYS A 102 -4.22 3.68 4.00
CA CYS A 102 -4.07 5.07 4.43
C CYS A 102 -5.26 5.90 3.95
N HIS A 103 -5.10 7.23 3.91
CA HIS A 103 -6.12 8.16 3.41
C HIS A 103 -6.42 7.99 1.91
N ASP A 104 -5.48 7.39 1.17
CA ASP A 104 -5.64 7.11 -0.26
C ASP A 104 -6.21 5.72 -0.51
N ASP A 105 -6.71 5.54 -1.73
CA ASP A 105 -7.12 4.24 -2.23
C ASP A 105 -5.92 3.35 -2.54
N ILE A 106 -6.14 2.05 -2.52
CA ILE A 106 -5.12 1.06 -2.81
C ILE A 106 -4.96 0.93 -4.33
N GLY A 107 -3.77 1.24 -4.83
CA GLY A 107 -3.32 0.88 -6.17
C GLY A 107 -2.42 -0.35 -6.12
N TRP A 108 -2.49 -1.19 -7.16
CA TRP A 108 -1.67 -2.41 -7.24
C TRP A 108 -0.25 -2.08 -7.72
N GLY A 109 0.51 -1.34 -6.90
CA GLY A 109 1.92 -1.01 -7.13
C GLY A 109 2.86 -2.18 -6.81
N LEU A 110 2.69 -3.31 -7.50
CA LEU A 110 3.49 -4.51 -7.32
C LEU A 110 4.76 -4.48 -8.17
N ASP A 111 5.74 -5.30 -7.81
CA ASP A 111 6.90 -5.60 -8.68
C ASP A 111 6.48 -6.54 -9.82
N PHE A 112 5.88 -5.95 -10.86
CA PHE A 112 5.44 -6.71 -12.03
C PHE A 112 6.60 -7.26 -12.86
N ALA A 113 7.81 -6.70 -12.75
CA ALA A 113 8.99 -7.26 -13.42
C ALA A 113 9.32 -8.65 -12.86
N THR A 114 9.25 -8.82 -11.54
CA THR A 114 9.39 -10.12 -10.89
C THR A 114 8.24 -11.06 -11.24
N LEU A 115 6.99 -10.60 -11.19
CA LEU A 115 5.82 -11.42 -11.51
C LEU A 115 5.83 -11.92 -12.96
N GLN A 116 6.28 -11.11 -13.91
CA GLN A 116 6.43 -11.50 -15.31
C GLN A 116 7.46 -12.61 -15.51
N GLN A 117 8.54 -12.63 -14.73
CA GLN A 117 9.52 -13.74 -14.74
C GLN A 117 8.89 -15.07 -14.28
N GLU A 118 7.87 -15.00 -13.45
CA GLU A 118 7.08 -16.14 -12.99
C GLU A 118 5.89 -16.45 -13.93
N GLY A 119 5.81 -15.80 -15.09
CA GLY A 119 4.76 -16.02 -16.10
C GLY A 119 3.44 -15.30 -15.83
N ILE A 120 3.40 -14.42 -14.83
CA ILE A 120 2.20 -13.70 -14.44
C ILE A 120 2.05 -12.44 -15.30
N GLN A 121 0.93 -12.33 -16.02
CA GLN A 121 0.60 -11.18 -16.85
C GLN A 121 0.00 -10.05 -16.03
N GLU A 122 0.60 -8.86 -16.08
CA GLU A 122 0.23 -7.70 -15.28
C GLU A 122 -1.27 -7.39 -15.33
N ARG A 123 -1.84 -7.22 -16.53
CA ARG A 123 -3.26 -6.89 -16.70
C ARG A 123 -4.19 -7.93 -16.08
N ALA A 124 -3.97 -9.20 -16.40
CA ALA A 124 -4.79 -10.30 -15.90
C ALA A 124 -4.69 -10.42 -14.38
N HIS A 125 -3.51 -10.15 -13.84
CA HIS A 125 -3.28 -10.20 -12.40
C HIS A 125 -3.93 -9.04 -11.66
N LYS A 126 -3.85 -7.82 -12.19
CA LYS A 126 -4.59 -6.66 -11.66
C LYS A 126 -6.10 -6.91 -11.66
N GLN A 127 -6.64 -7.46 -12.75
CA GLN A 127 -8.05 -7.84 -12.81
C GLN A 127 -8.41 -8.88 -11.76
N TYR A 128 -7.57 -9.89 -11.57
CA TYR A 128 -7.75 -10.90 -10.52
C TYR A 128 -7.82 -10.27 -9.12
N LEU A 129 -6.91 -9.34 -8.78
CA LEU A 129 -6.91 -8.65 -7.50
C LEU A 129 -8.16 -7.77 -7.33
N ASN A 130 -8.54 -7.05 -8.37
CA ASN A 130 -9.76 -6.25 -8.40
C ASN A 130 -11.00 -7.12 -8.09
N ASP A 131 -11.15 -8.24 -8.76
CA ASP A 131 -12.28 -9.16 -8.57
C ASP A 131 -12.26 -9.84 -7.20
N TYR A 132 -11.06 -10.17 -6.70
CA TYR A 132 -10.91 -10.74 -5.37
C TYR A 132 -11.38 -9.76 -4.29
N PHE A 133 -10.87 -8.53 -4.30
CA PHE A 133 -11.17 -7.57 -3.24
C PHE A 133 -12.58 -6.97 -3.34
N ARG A 134 -13.20 -6.97 -4.51
CA ARG A 134 -14.64 -6.67 -4.65
C ARG A 134 -15.53 -7.81 -4.16
N GLY A 135 -14.98 -8.99 -3.91
CA GLY A 135 -15.74 -10.18 -3.53
C GLY A 135 -16.42 -10.88 -4.70
N TYR A 136 -15.99 -10.64 -5.94
CA TYR A 136 -16.52 -11.29 -7.14
C TYR A 136 -15.87 -12.65 -7.39
N ALA A 137 -14.66 -12.89 -6.91
CA ALA A 137 -14.12 -14.24 -6.85
C ALA A 137 -14.92 -15.07 -5.84
N GLY A 138 -15.48 -16.21 -6.28
CA GLY A 138 -16.44 -16.98 -5.48
C GLY A 138 -15.92 -17.47 -4.11
N TYR A 139 -14.61 -17.53 -3.94
CA TYR A 139 -13.93 -17.89 -2.68
C TYR A 139 -13.48 -16.67 -1.86
N SER A 140 -13.67 -15.45 -2.34
CA SER A 140 -13.33 -14.24 -1.62
C SER A 140 -14.43 -13.83 -0.63
N ASN A 141 -14.01 -13.47 0.57
CA ASN A 141 -14.87 -12.86 1.57
C ASN A 141 -14.72 -11.34 1.65
N SER A 142 -13.80 -10.78 0.88
CA SER A 142 -13.54 -9.34 0.83
C SER A 142 -14.72 -8.55 0.28
N ARG A 143 -14.81 -7.28 0.69
CA ARG A 143 -15.76 -6.29 0.19
C ARG A 143 -15.06 -4.97 -0.01
N GLY A 144 -15.37 -4.33 -1.13
CA GLY A 144 -14.92 -2.99 -1.46
C GLY A 144 -15.39 -2.57 -2.84
N VAL A 145 -15.01 -1.38 -3.26
CA VAL A 145 -15.41 -0.80 -4.54
C VAL A 145 -14.18 -0.37 -5.33
N LEU A 146 -14.32 -0.37 -6.65
CA LEU A 146 -13.32 0.19 -7.55
C LEU A 146 -13.80 1.52 -8.12
N TYR A 147 -12.84 2.37 -8.42
CA TYR A 147 -13.06 3.54 -9.25
C TYR A 147 -11.83 3.79 -10.15
N ASN A 148 -11.99 4.68 -11.14
CA ASN A 148 -10.97 4.96 -12.16
C ASN A 148 -10.45 3.68 -12.83
N GLU A 149 -11.38 2.78 -13.17
CA GLU A 149 -11.04 1.55 -13.88
C GLU A 149 -10.57 1.87 -15.32
N ASP A 150 -9.37 1.41 -15.67
CA ASP A 150 -8.84 1.45 -17.02
C ASP A 150 -9.00 0.06 -17.68
N PRO A 151 -9.92 -0.09 -18.62
CA PRO A 151 -10.16 -1.39 -19.25
C PRO A 151 -9.00 -1.85 -20.14
N VAL A 152 -8.10 -0.96 -20.51
CA VAL A 152 -6.94 -1.30 -21.35
C VAL A 152 -5.82 -1.93 -20.53
N THR A 153 -5.48 -1.31 -19.40
CA THR A 153 -4.39 -1.75 -18.52
C THR A 153 -4.83 -2.68 -17.40
N GLY A 154 -6.12 -2.68 -17.06
CA GLY A 154 -6.67 -3.34 -15.89
C GLY A 154 -6.40 -2.57 -14.58
N ASP A 155 -5.84 -1.37 -14.69
CA ASP A 155 -5.59 -0.52 -13.53
C ASP A 155 -6.92 -0.01 -12.94
N ALA A 156 -6.96 0.07 -11.62
CA ALA A 156 -8.06 0.62 -10.87
C ALA A 156 -7.57 1.08 -9.50
N ARG A 157 -8.39 1.86 -8.84
CA ARG A 157 -8.21 2.21 -7.43
C ARG A 157 -9.21 1.43 -6.61
N PHE A 158 -8.74 0.76 -5.59
CA PHE A 158 -9.57 -0.02 -4.68
C PHE A 158 -9.80 0.72 -3.36
N CYS A 159 -11.08 0.89 -2.99
CA CYS A 159 -11.51 1.47 -1.72
C CYS A 159 -12.11 0.38 -0.84
N GLY A 160 -11.57 0.24 0.35
CA GLY A 160 -12.10 -0.68 1.35
C GLY A 160 -11.37 -0.53 2.69
N THR A 161 -12.09 -0.77 3.79
CA THR A 161 -11.49 -0.86 5.12
C THR A 161 -10.80 -2.20 5.30
N THR A 162 -9.79 -2.29 6.18
CA THR A 162 -9.10 -3.56 6.46
C THR A 162 -10.08 -4.64 6.93
N ALA A 163 -11.01 -4.28 7.81
CA ALA A 163 -12.07 -5.18 8.28
C ALA A 163 -12.90 -5.76 7.13
N SER A 164 -13.33 -4.91 6.18
CA SER A 164 -14.11 -5.34 5.02
C SER A 164 -13.29 -6.19 4.05
N MET A 165 -12.01 -5.83 3.84
CA MET A 165 -11.07 -6.60 3.03
C MET A 165 -10.76 -7.97 3.61
N CYS A 166 -10.69 -8.08 4.95
CA CYS A 166 -10.49 -9.35 5.65
C CYS A 166 -11.75 -10.22 5.71
N GLY A 167 -12.92 -9.69 5.34
CA GLY A 167 -14.18 -10.43 5.29
C GLY A 167 -15.08 -10.27 6.51
N ILE A 168 -14.75 -9.39 7.46
CA ILE A 168 -15.56 -9.10 8.66
C ILE A 168 -16.94 -8.59 8.22
N GLU A 169 -16.99 -7.69 7.25
CA GLU A 169 -18.24 -7.14 6.72
C GLU A 169 -19.18 -8.25 6.19
N LYS A 170 -18.67 -9.10 5.30
CA LYS A 170 -19.46 -10.20 4.71
C LYS A 170 -19.98 -11.15 5.78
N ALA A 171 -19.11 -11.60 6.68
CA ALA A 171 -19.46 -12.53 7.72
C ALA A 171 -20.48 -11.94 8.70
N SER A 172 -20.38 -10.65 9.03
CA SER A 172 -21.35 -9.93 9.87
C SER A 172 -22.73 -9.89 9.23
N TYR A 173 -22.83 -9.52 7.95
CA TYR A 173 -24.12 -9.48 7.24
C TYR A 173 -24.74 -10.87 7.04
N GLN A 174 -23.92 -11.90 6.90
CA GLN A 174 -24.38 -13.29 6.78
C GLN A 174 -24.69 -13.95 8.13
N HIS A 175 -24.39 -13.27 9.25
CA HIS A 175 -24.49 -13.81 10.61
C HIS A 175 -23.71 -15.12 10.79
N ASP A 176 -22.62 -15.30 10.04
CA ASP A 176 -21.73 -16.46 10.11
C ASP A 176 -20.65 -16.22 11.17
N LYS A 177 -20.86 -16.77 12.37
CA LYS A 177 -19.95 -16.59 13.51
C LYS A 177 -18.58 -17.19 13.28
N GLU A 178 -18.48 -18.34 12.60
CA GLU A 178 -17.20 -19.00 12.36
C GLU A 178 -16.37 -18.20 11.35
N ALA A 179 -16.99 -17.75 10.24
CA ALA A 179 -16.36 -16.89 9.28
C ALA A 179 -15.94 -15.54 9.87
N LEU A 180 -16.77 -14.97 10.76
CA LEU A 180 -16.46 -13.72 11.45
C LEU A 180 -15.23 -13.87 12.35
N GLU A 181 -15.14 -14.94 13.14
CA GLU A 181 -13.97 -15.18 13.98
C GLU A 181 -12.68 -15.35 13.17
N LYS A 182 -12.74 -16.07 12.04
CA LYS A 182 -11.61 -16.21 11.11
C LYS A 182 -11.19 -14.87 10.50
N ALA A 183 -12.16 -14.05 10.10
CA ALA A 183 -11.91 -12.74 9.51
C ALA A 183 -11.25 -11.77 10.52
N ILE A 184 -11.73 -11.74 11.75
CA ILE A 184 -11.13 -10.95 12.85
C ILE A 184 -9.69 -11.41 13.12
N ARG A 185 -9.45 -12.71 13.20
CA ARG A 185 -8.09 -13.24 13.41
C ARG A 185 -7.15 -12.86 12.26
N MET A 186 -7.65 -12.84 11.03
CA MET A 186 -6.88 -12.43 9.87
C MET A 186 -6.53 -10.94 9.94
N ASP A 187 -7.47 -10.08 10.27
CA ASP A 187 -7.27 -8.64 10.42
C ASP A 187 -6.24 -8.33 11.51
N VAL A 188 -6.40 -8.94 12.68
CA VAL A 188 -5.43 -8.83 13.80
C VAL A 188 -4.03 -9.35 13.39
N MET A 189 -3.97 -10.46 12.65
CA MET A 189 -2.70 -11.03 12.17
C MET A 189 -1.98 -10.07 11.21
N LEU A 190 -2.72 -9.45 10.28
CA LEU A 190 -2.13 -8.50 9.32
C LEU A 190 -1.64 -7.23 10.01
N HIS A 191 -2.38 -6.72 10.98
CA HIS A 191 -1.91 -5.60 11.80
C HIS A 191 -0.68 -5.96 12.64
N ALA A 192 -0.69 -7.12 13.29
CA ALA A 192 0.47 -7.61 14.04
C ALA A 192 1.71 -7.72 13.12
N TYR A 193 1.54 -8.29 11.92
CA TYR A 193 2.61 -8.36 10.93
C TYR A 193 3.11 -6.95 10.54
N MET A 194 2.22 -6.00 10.28
CA MET A 194 2.58 -4.62 9.95
C MET A 194 3.36 -3.95 11.10
N PHE A 195 2.96 -4.14 12.35
CA PHE A 195 3.65 -3.61 13.53
C PHE A 195 5.05 -4.23 13.75
N MET A 196 5.30 -5.43 13.23
CA MET A 196 6.61 -6.11 13.37
C MET A 196 7.63 -5.70 12.31
N GLN A 197 7.24 -4.93 11.29
CA GLN A 197 8.16 -4.46 10.25
C GLN A 197 9.08 -3.37 10.78
N SER A 198 10.32 -3.30 10.22
CA SER A 198 11.25 -2.21 10.50
C SER A 198 10.70 -0.89 9.94
N GLY A 199 10.64 0.15 10.76
CA GLY A 199 10.12 1.47 10.39
C GLY A 199 9.05 1.96 11.36
N ILE A 200 8.18 2.84 10.89
CA ILE A 200 7.11 3.43 11.69
C ILE A 200 5.78 2.78 11.27
N PRO A 201 5.12 2.03 12.15
CA PRO A 201 3.80 1.48 11.86
C PRO A 201 2.73 2.56 11.94
N VAL A 202 1.78 2.51 11.01
CA VAL A 202 0.61 3.40 11.00
C VAL A 202 -0.66 2.57 11.00
N LEU A 203 -1.46 2.78 12.02
CA LEU A 203 -2.82 2.30 12.10
C LEU A 203 -3.76 3.40 11.60
N TYR A 204 -4.48 3.13 10.52
CA TYR A 204 -5.41 4.13 9.98
C TYR A 204 -6.66 4.22 10.87
N SER A 205 -7.12 5.46 11.09
CA SER A 205 -8.27 5.73 11.96
C SER A 205 -9.50 4.91 11.55
N GLY A 206 -10.08 4.22 12.51
CA GLY A 206 -11.22 3.31 12.32
C GLY A 206 -10.83 1.83 12.23
N ASP A 207 -9.59 1.51 11.85
CA ASP A 207 -9.14 0.11 11.82
C ASP A 207 -9.07 -0.51 13.22
N GLU A 208 -8.74 0.30 14.23
CA GLU A 208 -8.68 -0.11 15.64
C GLU A 208 -10.04 -0.58 16.22
N ILE A 209 -11.14 -0.17 15.60
CA ILE A 209 -12.49 -0.58 15.98
C ILE A 209 -13.15 -1.51 14.96
N GLY A 210 -12.39 -1.93 13.93
CA GLY A 210 -12.90 -2.80 12.86
C GLY A 210 -13.99 -2.13 12.01
N GLN A 211 -13.83 -0.85 11.71
CA GLN A 211 -14.77 -0.07 10.90
C GLN A 211 -15.02 -0.76 9.56
N LEU A 212 -16.31 -0.95 9.23
CA LEU A 212 -16.74 -1.49 7.95
C LEU A 212 -16.83 -0.40 6.88
N ASN A 213 -16.96 -0.81 5.61
CA ASN A 213 -17.22 0.13 4.54
C ASN A 213 -18.56 0.85 4.77
N ASP A 214 -18.56 2.15 4.50
CA ASP A 214 -19.79 2.93 4.41
C ASP A 214 -20.13 3.18 2.93
N TYR A 215 -21.29 2.74 2.53
CA TYR A 215 -21.77 2.92 1.15
C TYR A 215 -22.76 4.10 1.02
N ALA A 216 -23.11 4.76 2.14
CA ALA A 216 -24.01 5.90 2.17
C ALA A 216 -23.36 7.20 1.61
N TYR A 217 -22.04 7.21 1.43
CA TYR A 217 -21.31 8.36 0.84
C TYR A 217 -21.85 8.80 -0.53
N ARG A 218 -22.63 7.93 -1.22
CA ARG A 218 -23.28 8.26 -2.49
C ARG A 218 -24.47 9.17 -2.34
N ASP A 219 -25.12 9.12 -1.18
CA ASP A 219 -26.35 9.84 -0.86
C ASP A 219 -26.06 11.10 -0.02
N ASP A 220 -24.94 11.09 0.69
CA ASP A 220 -24.45 12.19 1.55
C ASP A 220 -22.93 12.35 1.36
N PRO A 221 -22.50 13.07 0.29
CA PRO A 221 -21.10 13.23 -0.08
C PRO A 221 -20.35 14.26 0.80
#